data_a09ab39cef11e2749ea2cb6332fbcefc
#
_entry.id   a09ab39cef11e2749ea2cb6332fbcefc
#
_cell.length_a   1.000
_cell.length_b   1.000
_cell.length_c   1.000
_cell.angle_alpha   90.00
_cell.angle_beta   90.00
_cell.angle_gamma   90.00
#
_symmetry.space_group_name_H-M   'P 1'
#
loop_
_entity.id
_entity.type
_entity.pdbx_description
1 polymer ?
#
loop_
_entity_poly.entity_id
_entity_poly.type
_entity_poly.pdbx_seq_one_letter_code
_entity_poly.pdbx_strand_id
1 'polypeptide(L)'
;MEFFKRLFQRKITEPTEKFYGDDRDLVVARHIVLNEMGAGSQGNCVIDDNGIGAGSGRHVHAVVVLSDEKRRLLLAIARQLALVCHYPNFDENAAEKGEQANRTVISIVDSKCRTVESLDGLEKEMKGELFGNLSDYALCRKMVFADSSIPTVTNGQECSFVDIELNLVGIADGTTAEQYAQAVATDASTIVTVISKETIGNDYSDISTEIGLLRPMMVDTVYRIGGTFLSIRKADVAVAGNYSNAINDYCRIIKVNKMLGNWQQDKAKNPDGKELRLSNLLCGDHFETKVRSLRAMSNALTFDLKEEIEENMEMLARLEHSRWNVEKLVLGYRPYTAKELDDDCKAFTEGAAKVKALRNKLKNEQKVHLDIRSFGSLLHYHFDSVRYDYFLTLLIPSVLKRETEMK
;
A
#
# COMPACT_ATOMS: atom_id res chain seq x y z
N MET A 1 -6.90 -2.84 -37.28
CA MET A 1 -6.50 -2.20 -35.99
C MET A 1 -7.06 -2.91 -34.76
N GLU A 2 -8.33 -3.30 -34.76
CA GLU A 2 -8.96 -4.01 -33.61
C GLU A 2 -8.37 -5.40 -33.32
N PHE A 3 -8.00 -6.15 -34.35
CA PHE A 3 -7.37 -7.45 -34.19
C PHE A 3 -6.01 -7.35 -33.47
N PHE A 4 -5.21 -6.33 -33.79
CA PHE A 4 -3.96 -6.06 -33.09
C PHE A 4 -4.19 -5.60 -31.64
N LYS A 5 -5.22 -4.78 -31.39
CA LYS A 5 -5.59 -4.39 -30.01
C LYS A 5 -5.93 -5.60 -29.15
N ARG A 6 -6.77 -6.55 -29.65
CA ARG A 6 -7.13 -7.79 -28.95
C ARG A 6 -5.93 -8.74 -28.72
N LEU A 7 -4.99 -8.79 -29.69
CA LEU A 7 -3.78 -9.62 -29.55
C LEU A 7 -2.83 -9.04 -28.48
N PHE A 8 -2.75 -7.71 -28.37
CA PHE A 8 -1.95 -7.02 -27.36
C PHE A 8 -2.58 -7.11 -25.97
N GLN A 9 -3.90 -6.96 -25.85
CA GLN A 9 -4.59 -7.10 -24.58
C GLN A 9 -4.42 -8.50 -23.98
N ARG A 10 -4.58 -9.58 -24.76
CA ARG A 10 -4.38 -10.96 -24.29
C ARG A 10 -2.95 -11.28 -23.82
N LYS A 11 -1.94 -10.53 -24.27
CA LYS A 11 -0.54 -10.76 -23.89
C LYS A 11 -0.09 -9.96 -22.65
N ILE A 12 -0.88 -9.01 -22.19
CA ILE A 12 -0.51 -8.08 -21.09
C ILE A 12 -1.32 -8.37 -19.81
N THR A 13 -2.08 -9.43 -19.81
CA THR A 13 -2.83 -9.88 -18.64
C THR A 13 -2.34 -11.24 -18.15
N GLU A 14 -2.37 -11.46 -16.84
CA GLU A 14 -2.19 -12.77 -16.23
C GLU A 14 -3.37 -13.10 -15.32
N PRO A 15 -3.69 -14.41 -15.16
CA PRO A 15 -4.64 -14.84 -14.17
C PRO A 15 -4.26 -14.37 -12.78
N THR A 16 -5.24 -13.93 -12.01
CA THR A 16 -5.09 -13.43 -10.64
C THR A 16 -4.48 -14.44 -9.68
N GLU A 17 -4.75 -15.72 -9.90
CA GLU A 17 -4.19 -16.82 -9.11
C GLU A 17 -2.67 -16.86 -9.08
N LYS A 18 -1.99 -16.27 -10.08
CA LYS A 18 -0.54 -16.15 -10.08
C LYS A 18 0.00 -15.12 -9.09
N PHE A 19 -0.82 -14.17 -8.69
CA PHE A 19 -0.47 -13.14 -7.71
C PHE A 19 -0.94 -13.50 -6.30
N TYR A 20 -2.18 -13.95 -6.17
CA TYR A 20 -2.84 -14.21 -4.89
C TYR A 20 -2.98 -15.71 -4.57
N GLY A 21 -2.49 -16.61 -5.45
CA GLY A 21 -2.77 -18.03 -5.35
C GLY A 21 -4.24 -18.32 -5.65
N ASP A 22 -4.80 -19.31 -4.96
CA ASP A 22 -6.21 -19.69 -5.12
C ASP A 22 -7.15 -18.82 -4.25
N ASP A 23 -6.63 -17.74 -3.66
CA ASP A 23 -7.38 -16.86 -2.75
C ASP A 23 -8.27 -15.88 -3.52
N ARG A 24 -9.48 -16.35 -3.83
CA ARG A 24 -10.49 -15.56 -4.54
C ARG A 24 -10.91 -14.31 -3.78
N ASP A 25 -10.98 -14.35 -2.46
CA ASP A 25 -11.41 -13.21 -1.66
C ASP A 25 -10.44 -12.04 -1.79
N LEU A 26 -9.13 -12.29 -1.89
CA LEU A 26 -8.14 -11.23 -2.14
C LEU A 26 -8.31 -10.60 -3.52
N VAL A 27 -8.68 -11.38 -4.52
CA VAL A 27 -8.94 -10.89 -5.88
C VAL A 27 -10.18 -10.01 -5.91
N VAL A 28 -11.27 -10.48 -5.29
CA VAL A 28 -12.54 -9.76 -5.19
C VAL A 28 -12.35 -8.48 -4.38
N ALA A 29 -11.67 -8.56 -3.23
CA ALA A 29 -11.36 -7.40 -2.39
C ALA A 29 -10.59 -6.31 -3.16
N ARG A 30 -9.57 -6.71 -3.93
CA ARG A 30 -8.83 -5.79 -4.79
C ARG A 30 -9.76 -5.13 -5.82
N HIS A 31 -10.61 -5.89 -6.49
CA HIS A 31 -11.57 -5.36 -7.46
C HIS A 31 -12.51 -4.34 -6.82
N ILE A 32 -13.12 -4.66 -5.68
CA ILE A 32 -14.02 -3.77 -4.95
C ILE A 32 -13.30 -2.46 -4.60
N VAL A 33 -12.14 -2.55 -3.96
CA VAL A 33 -11.43 -1.36 -3.46
C VAL A 33 -10.95 -0.48 -4.62
N LEU A 34 -10.42 -1.06 -5.70
CA LEU A 34 -9.86 -0.26 -6.80
C LEU A 34 -10.91 0.23 -7.80
N ASN A 35 -11.94 -0.55 -8.07
CA ASN A 35 -12.88 -0.25 -9.16
C ASN A 35 -14.24 0.28 -8.67
N GLU A 36 -14.72 -0.19 -7.52
CA GLU A 36 -16.02 0.22 -7.00
C GLU A 36 -15.90 1.35 -5.97
N MET A 37 -14.83 1.36 -5.16
CA MET A 37 -14.67 2.28 -4.03
C MET A 37 -13.71 3.44 -4.30
N GLY A 38 -13.00 3.47 -5.40
CA GLY A 38 -12.07 4.57 -5.53
C GLY A 38 -11.29 4.69 -6.81
N ALA A 39 -10.32 3.86 -7.00
CA ALA A 39 -9.23 4.16 -7.92
C ALA A 39 -9.58 4.05 -9.40
N GLY A 40 -10.58 3.28 -9.77
CA GLY A 40 -10.95 3.01 -11.17
C GLY A 40 -12.36 3.41 -11.56
N SER A 41 -13.19 3.87 -10.62
CA SER A 41 -14.56 4.24 -10.91
C SER A 41 -14.62 5.56 -11.69
N GLN A 42 -15.28 5.54 -12.84
CA GLN A 42 -15.67 6.76 -13.55
C GLN A 42 -16.82 7.45 -12.80
N GLY A 43 -16.55 8.00 -11.65
CA GLY A 43 -17.55 8.69 -10.83
C GLY A 43 -17.28 8.44 -9.35
N ASN A 44 -17.62 9.33 -8.51
CA ASN A 44 -17.58 9.39 -7.04
C ASN A 44 -16.62 8.39 -6.37
N CYS A 45 -15.39 8.81 -6.16
CA CYS A 45 -14.47 8.12 -5.27
C CYS A 45 -15.03 8.19 -3.84
N VAL A 46 -15.58 7.08 -3.38
CA VAL A 46 -16.26 7.03 -2.08
C VAL A 46 -15.27 7.06 -0.92
N ILE A 47 -14.01 6.61 -1.17
CA ILE A 47 -13.07 6.37 -0.07
C ILE A 47 -12.28 7.61 0.35
N ASP A 48 -11.88 8.46 -0.57
CA ASP A 48 -11.05 9.65 -0.29
C ASP A 48 -11.60 10.96 -0.85
N ASP A 49 -12.86 10.95 -1.28
CA ASP A 49 -13.57 12.13 -1.80
C ASP A 49 -12.72 12.91 -2.83
N ASN A 50 -12.23 12.19 -3.84
CA ASN A 50 -11.38 12.67 -4.94
C ASN A 50 -9.93 13.07 -4.57
N GLY A 51 -9.46 12.65 -3.43
CA GLY A 51 -8.07 12.77 -3.01
C GLY A 51 -7.85 13.62 -1.78
N ILE A 52 -6.74 13.36 -1.10
CA ILE A 52 -6.29 14.07 0.09
C ILE A 52 -4.90 14.64 -0.20
N GLY A 53 -4.75 15.96 -0.13
CA GLY A 53 -3.47 16.64 -0.32
C GLY A 53 -2.67 16.76 0.97
N ALA A 54 -1.36 17.03 0.86
CA ALA A 54 -0.43 17.12 1.98
C ALA A 54 -0.82 18.14 3.07
N GLY A 55 -1.44 19.27 2.68
CA GLY A 55 -1.92 20.27 3.63
C GLY A 55 -3.32 20.04 4.18
N SER A 56 -3.96 18.91 3.87
CA SER A 56 -5.32 18.61 4.29
C SER A 56 -5.36 18.12 5.73
N GLY A 57 -6.27 18.68 6.55
CA GLY A 57 -6.61 18.10 7.86
C GLY A 57 -7.56 16.89 7.77
N ARG A 58 -7.98 16.51 6.56
CA ARG A 58 -8.93 15.40 6.34
C ARG A 58 -8.24 14.05 6.45
N HIS A 59 -8.94 13.04 6.93
CA HIS A 59 -8.45 11.65 6.96
C HIS A 59 -9.57 10.66 6.63
N VAL A 60 -9.18 9.50 6.14
CA VAL A 60 -10.10 8.40 5.82
C VAL A 60 -10.34 7.54 7.05
N HIS A 61 -11.60 7.20 7.29
CA HIS A 61 -12.02 6.22 8.27
C HIS A 61 -12.92 5.17 7.60
N ALA A 62 -12.37 4.03 7.27
CA ALA A 62 -13.12 2.91 6.75
C ALA A 62 -13.68 2.06 7.89
N VAL A 63 -14.99 1.84 7.92
CA VAL A 63 -15.68 1.00 8.90
C VAL A 63 -16.11 -0.29 8.20
N VAL A 64 -15.43 -1.39 8.48
CA VAL A 64 -15.70 -2.71 7.90
C VAL A 64 -16.49 -3.55 8.89
N VAL A 65 -17.77 -3.79 8.61
CA VAL A 65 -18.70 -4.53 9.46
C VAL A 65 -18.69 -5.99 9.07
N LEU A 66 -18.18 -6.86 9.94
CA LEU A 66 -18.06 -8.29 9.67
C LEU A 66 -19.42 -8.99 9.71
N SER A 67 -19.63 -9.93 8.78
CA SER A 67 -20.74 -10.87 8.78
C SER A 67 -20.19 -12.30 8.57
N ASP A 68 -20.90 -13.32 9.07
CA ASP A 68 -20.44 -14.71 8.92
C ASP A 68 -20.37 -15.16 7.47
N GLU A 69 -21.33 -14.74 6.67
CA GLU A 69 -21.45 -15.14 5.27
C GLU A 69 -20.30 -14.63 4.39
N LYS A 70 -19.73 -13.44 4.72
CA LYS A 70 -18.70 -12.79 3.93
C LYS A 70 -17.47 -12.38 4.76
N ARG A 71 -17.28 -13.04 5.90
CA ARG A 71 -16.26 -12.65 6.89
C ARG A 71 -14.87 -12.53 6.27
N ARG A 72 -14.41 -13.55 5.55
CA ARG A 72 -13.09 -13.54 4.93
C ARG A 72 -12.95 -12.46 3.85
N LEU A 73 -13.97 -12.28 3.01
CA LEU A 73 -13.97 -11.22 2.00
C LEU A 73 -13.91 -9.82 2.63
N LEU A 74 -14.68 -9.58 3.70
CA LEU A 74 -14.66 -8.29 4.41
C LEU A 74 -13.30 -8.02 5.06
N LEU A 75 -12.67 -9.01 5.67
CA LEU A 75 -11.30 -8.90 6.16
C LEU A 75 -10.29 -8.68 5.03
N ALA A 76 -10.47 -9.32 3.87
CA ALA A 76 -9.63 -9.11 2.70
C ALA A 76 -9.80 -7.68 2.13
N ILE A 77 -11.00 -7.10 2.18
CA ILE A 77 -11.26 -5.70 1.83
C ILE A 77 -10.51 -4.76 2.81
N ALA A 78 -10.62 -4.99 4.12
CA ALA A 78 -9.90 -4.20 5.12
C ALA A 78 -8.38 -4.26 4.89
N ARG A 79 -7.83 -5.44 4.55
CA ARG A 79 -6.43 -5.60 4.14
C ARG A 79 -6.08 -4.79 2.89
N GLN A 80 -6.92 -4.84 1.87
CA GLN A 80 -6.66 -4.10 0.62
C GLN A 80 -6.71 -2.60 0.84
N LEU A 81 -7.60 -2.10 1.72
CA LEU A 81 -7.62 -0.71 2.14
C LEU A 81 -6.31 -0.29 2.81
N ALA A 82 -5.79 -1.13 3.72
CA ALA A 82 -4.50 -0.89 4.36
C ALA A 82 -3.33 -0.83 3.36
N LEU A 83 -3.46 -1.45 2.19
CA LEU A 83 -2.42 -1.46 1.15
C LEU A 83 -2.49 -0.31 0.14
N VAL A 84 -3.62 0.42 0.06
CA VAL A 84 -3.81 1.46 -0.96
C VAL A 84 -4.23 2.83 -0.40
N CYS A 85 -4.70 2.92 0.85
CA CYS A 85 -5.16 4.16 1.45
C CYS A 85 -4.04 4.88 2.20
N HIS A 86 -2.99 5.26 1.47
CA HIS A 86 -1.87 6.04 1.97
C HIS A 86 -1.95 7.45 1.40
N TYR A 87 -1.89 8.48 2.27
CA TYR A 87 -2.08 9.87 1.87
C TYR A 87 -0.93 10.76 2.34
N PRO A 88 -0.60 11.82 1.57
CA PRO A 88 0.57 12.65 1.83
C PRO A 88 0.42 13.60 3.02
N ASN A 89 -0.73 13.67 3.66
CA ASN A 89 -0.98 14.47 4.85
C ASN A 89 -0.66 13.76 6.17
N PHE A 90 -0.20 12.51 6.13
CA PHE A 90 0.33 11.82 7.30
C PHE A 90 1.56 12.54 7.85
N ASP A 91 1.51 12.90 9.14
CA ASP A 91 2.61 13.56 9.83
C ASP A 91 3.38 12.59 10.74
N GLU A 92 4.50 12.10 10.23
CA GLU A 92 5.39 11.19 10.94
C GLU A 92 5.96 11.82 12.23
N ASN A 93 6.25 13.15 12.21
CA ASN A 93 6.78 13.85 13.39
C ASN A 93 5.71 14.00 14.49
N ALA A 94 4.45 14.26 14.11
CA ALA A 94 3.33 14.26 15.04
C ALA A 94 3.12 12.88 15.65
N ALA A 95 3.19 11.83 14.81
CA ALA A 95 3.11 10.44 15.27
C ALA A 95 4.21 10.08 16.29
N GLU A 96 5.46 10.51 16.05
CA GLU A 96 6.57 10.29 17.00
C GLU A 96 6.35 10.95 18.36
N LYS A 97 5.59 12.05 18.41
CA LYS A 97 5.23 12.75 19.64
C LYS A 97 3.95 12.22 20.29
N GLY A 98 3.26 11.25 19.68
CA GLY A 98 1.94 10.79 20.12
C GLY A 98 0.82 11.81 19.89
N GLU A 99 1.03 12.74 18.93
CA GLU A 99 0.04 13.74 18.51
C GLU A 99 -0.82 13.20 17.37
N GLN A 100 -1.87 13.95 16.98
CA GLN A 100 -2.72 13.58 15.85
C GLN A 100 -1.91 13.64 14.54
N ALA A 101 -1.83 12.52 13.83
CA ALA A 101 -0.95 12.34 12.68
C ALA A 101 -1.68 12.11 11.34
N ASN A 102 -2.99 12.29 11.26
CA ASN A 102 -3.83 12.07 10.07
C ASN A 102 -3.66 10.66 9.44
N ARG A 103 -3.58 9.62 10.28
CA ARG A 103 -3.54 8.24 9.77
C ARG A 103 -4.85 7.86 9.07
N THR A 104 -4.75 6.97 8.10
CA THR A 104 -5.94 6.24 7.62
C THR A 104 -6.40 5.28 8.71
N VAL A 105 -7.64 5.40 9.14
CA VAL A 105 -8.24 4.55 10.18
C VAL A 105 -9.06 3.45 9.52
N ILE A 106 -8.83 2.21 9.91
CA ILE A 106 -9.62 1.05 9.48
C ILE A 106 -10.21 0.40 10.72
N SER A 107 -11.51 0.58 10.92
CA SER A 107 -12.25 -0.06 12.00
C SER A 107 -12.87 -1.37 11.51
N ILE A 108 -12.51 -2.46 12.16
CA ILE A 108 -13.06 -3.80 11.90
C ILE A 108 -14.05 -4.09 13.02
N VAL A 109 -15.33 -4.05 12.68
CA VAL A 109 -16.45 -4.16 13.61
C VAL A 109 -16.98 -5.58 13.61
N ASP A 110 -16.93 -6.25 14.76
CA ASP A 110 -17.49 -7.58 14.96
C ASP A 110 -18.56 -7.57 16.05
N SER A 111 -19.82 -7.69 15.65
CA SER A 111 -20.95 -7.72 16.58
C SER A 111 -20.99 -8.95 17.49
N LYS A 112 -20.17 -9.98 17.21
CA LYS A 112 -20.01 -11.14 18.10
C LYS A 112 -19.08 -10.87 19.25
N CYS A 113 -18.20 -9.88 19.13
CA CYS A 113 -17.29 -9.47 20.19
C CYS A 113 -18.01 -8.53 21.15
N ARG A 114 -18.18 -8.97 22.40
CA ARG A 114 -18.90 -8.22 23.45
C ARG A 114 -17.97 -7.70 24.53
N THR A 115 -16.74 -8.17 24.56
CA THR A 115 -15.70 -7.76 25.52
C THR A 115 -14.38 -7.54 24.80
N VAL A 116 -13.45 -6.80 25.43
CA VAL A 116 -12.12 -6.56 24.85
C VAL A 116 -11.35 -7.87 24.65
N GLU A 117 -11.49 -8.81 25.55
CA GLU A 117 -10.83 -10.14 25.47
C GLU A 117 -11.34 -10.94 24.28
N SER A 118 -12.62 -10.78 23.89
CA SER A 118 -13.15 -11.45 22.69
C SER A 118 -12.53 -10.94 21.39
N LEU A 119 -11.98 -9.73 21.38
CA LEU A 119 -11.26 -9.15 20.24
C LEU A 119 -9.86 -9.76 20.04
N ASP A 120 -9.30 -10.46 21.04
CA ASP A 120 -8.05 -11.20 20.88
C ASP A 120 -8.19 -12.34 19.84
N GLY A 121 -9.37 -12.94 19.79
CA GLY A 121 -9.72 -13.93 18.77
C GLY A 121 -9.73 -13.34 17.36
N LEU A 122 -10.34 -12.17 17.20
CA LEU A 122 -10.38 -11.44 15.94
C LEU A 122 -8.98 -11.01 15.50
N GLU A 123 -8.16 -10.46 16.40
CA GLU A 123 -6.78 -10.09 16.10
C GLU A 123 -5.96 -11.29 15.62
N LYS A 124 -6.10 -12.42 16.29
CA LYS A 124 -5.42 -13.67 15.92
C LYS A 124 -5.85 -14.17 14.53
N GLU A 125 -7.14 -14.09 14.22
CA GLU A 125 -7.68 -14.42 12.88
C GLU A 125 -7.05 -13.53 11.81
N MET A 126 -6.99 -12.23 12.04
CA MET A 126 -6.41 -11.27 11.12
C MET A 126 -4.92 -11.51 10.87
N LYS A 127 -4.13 -11.67 11.94
CA LYS A 127 -2.68 -11.89 11.87
C LYS A 127 -2.30 -13.11 11.05
N GLY A 128 -3.08 -14.20 11.12
CA GLY A 128 -2.70 -15.49 10.53
C GLY A 128 -2.47 -15.46 9.03
N GLU A 129 -3.36 -14.85 8.26
CA GLU A 129 -3.37 -14.97 6.81
C GLU A 129 -3.44 -13.63 6.06
N LEU A 130 -4.01 -12.60 6.64
CA LEU A 130 -4.37 -11.39 5.91
C LEU A 130 -3.51 -10.18 6.26
N PHE A 131 -3.22 -9.95 7.54
CA PHE A 131 -2.55 -8.73 7.99
C PHE A 131 -1.09 -8.94 8.42
N GLY A 132 -0.61 -10.20 8.43
CA GLY A 132 0.76 -10.51 8.84
C GLY A 132 1.11 -9.88 10.20
N ASN A 133 2.11 -9.03 10.22
CA ASN A 133 2.57 -8.32 11.43
C ASN A 133 2.02 -6.89 11.55
N LEU A 134 1.10 -6.46 10.66
CA LEU A 134 0.67 -5.06 10.66
C LEU A 134 0.09 -4.61 12.01
N SER A 135 -0.75 -5.44 12.66
CA SER A 135 -1.34 -5.09 13.96
C SER A 135 -0.32 -5.02 15.11
N ASP A 136 0.88 -5.56 14.94
CA ASP A 136 1.94 -5.47 15.94
C ASP A 136 2.72 -4.15 15.87
N TYR A 137 2.69 -3.46 14.72
CA TYR A 137 3.49 -2.26 14.44
C TYR A 137 2.66 -1.03 14.09
N ALA A 138 1.41 -1.19 13.66
CA ALA A 138 0.46 -0.10 13.50
C ALA A 138 -0.10 0.32 14.88
N LEU A 139 -0.61 1.54 14.96
CA LEU A 139 -1.48 1.92 16.08
C LEU A 139 -2.71 1.01 16.02
N CYS A 140 -2.80 0.07 16.95
CA CYS A 140 -3.88 -0.89 17.02
C CYS A 140 -4.66 -0.70 18.32
N ARG A 141 -5.96 -0.45 18.23
CA ARG A 141 -6.84 -0.25 19.37
C ARG A 141 -7.90 -1.33 19.43
N LYS A 142 -8.19 -1.80 20.64
CA LYS A 142 -9.32 -2.69 20.90
C LYS A 142 -10.34 -1.93 21.73
N MET A 143 -11.59 -1.93 21.30
CA MET A 143 -12.65 -1.22 21.99
C MET A 143 -13.98 -1.96 21.88
N VAL A 144 -14.84 -1.79 22.88
CA VAL A 144 -16.24 -2.23 22.80
C VAL A 144 -17.10 -0.97 22.78
N PHE A 145 -17.80 -0.75 21.67
CA PHE A 145 -18.69 0.39 21.52
C PHE A 145 -19.94 0.20 22.37
N ALA A 146 -20.15 1.13 23.30
CA ALA A 146 -21.29 1.21 24.20
C ALA A 146 -21.80 2.65 24.27
N ASP A 147 -23.03 2.87 24.72
CA ASP A 147 -23.77 4.15 24.64
C ASP A 147 -23.12 5.35 25.37
N SER A 148 -22.07 5.16 26.18
CA SER A 148 -21.54 6.27 27.00
C SER A 148 -20.03 6.30 27.29
N SER A 149 -19.28 5.27 26.95
CA SER A 149 -17.81 5.30 27.04
C SER A 149 -17.20 4.15 26.27
N ILE A 150 -16.18 4.44 25.49
CA ILE A 150 -15.40 3.43 24.77
C ILE A 150 -14.16 3.12 25.60
N PRO A 151 -14.14 2.01 26.37
CA PRO A 151 -12.88 1.57 26.96
C PRO A 151 -11.96 1.16 25.84
N THR A 152 -10.89 1.92 25.65
CA THR A 152 -9.88 1.66 24.62
C THR A 152 -8.65 1.05 25.26
N VAL A 153 -8.25 -0.11 24.79
CA VAL A 153 -6.95 -0.71 25.12
C VAL A 153 -6.07 -0.57 23.88
N THR A 154 -4.97 0.14 24.01
CA THR A 154 -3.97 0.25 22.94
C THR A 154 -3.03 -0.93 23.06
N ASN A 155 -2.91 -1.71 22.02
CA ASN A 155 -1.98 -2.83 21.90
C ASN A 155 -0.94 -2.55 20.81
N GLY A 156 0.24 -3.13 21.00
CA GLY A 156 1.28 -3.15 19.99
C GLY A 156 2.42 -2.19 20.26
N GLN A 157 3.49 -2.44 19.56
CA GLN A 157 4.67 -1.58 19.53
C GLN A 157 4.47 -0.59 18.37
N GLU A 158 3.63 0.45 18.63
CA GLU A 158 3.35 1.48 17.63
C GLU A 158 4.64 2.00 16.99
N CYS A 159 4.70 1.92 15.66
CA CYS A 159 5.73 2.57 14.87
C CYS A 159 5.20 3.90 14.32
N SER A 160 5.88 4.98 14.64
CA SER A 160 5.51 6.34 14.20
C SER A 160 5.48 6.49 12.67
N PHE A 161 6.19 5.63 11.95
CA PHE A 161 6.27 5.63 10.49
C PHE A 161 5.19 4.77 9.79
N VAL A 162 4.23 4.20 10.51
CA VAL A 162 3.09 3.49 9.95
C VAL A 162 1.88 4.42 9.93
N ASP A 163 1.40 4.73 8.73
CA ASP A 163 0.31 5.67 8.48
C ASP A 163 -1.09 5.04 8.51
N ILE A 164 -1.18 3.79 8.93
CA ILE A 164 -2.43 3.05 9.14
C ILE A 164 -2.69 2.87 10.64
N GLU A 165 -3.94 3.16 11.04
CA GLU A 165 -4.48 2.82 12.36
C GLU A 165 -5.52 1.71 12.21
N LEU A 166 -5.44 0.68 13.05
CA LEU A 166 -6.40 -0.42 13.10
C LEU A 166 -7.23 -0.33 14.37
N ASN A 167 -8.55 -0.31 14.24
CA ASN A 167 -9.46 -0.39 15.35
C ASN A 167 -10.24 -1.71 15.30
N LEU A 168 -10.05 -2.56 16.29
CA LEU A 168 -10.85 -3.77 16.50
C LEU A 168 -12.02 -3.42 17.43
N VAL A 169 -13.24 -3.50 16.90
CA VAL A 169 -14.42 -2.95 17.57
C VAL A 169 -15.43 -4.05 17.84
N GLY A 170 -15.69 -4.28 19.12
CA GLY A 170 -16.84 -5.06 19.57
C GLY A 170 -18.07 -4.16 19.72
N ILE A 171 -19.27 -4.75 19.72
CA ILE A 171 -20.53 -4.04 19.87
C ILE A 171 -21.23 -4.52 21.14
N ALA A 172 -21.45 -3.64 22.11
CA ALA A 172 -22.15 -3.94 23.34
C ALA A 172 -23.65 -4.18 23.09
N ASP A 173 -24.32 -4.84 24.05
CA ASP A 173 -25.76 -5.05 23.98
C ASP A 173 -26.50 -3.70 23.96
N GLY A 174 -27.49 -3.59 23.08
CA GLY A 174 -28.27 -2.37 22.88
C GLY A 174 -27.64 -1.35 21.92
N THR A 175 -26.46 -1.63 21.37
CA THR A 175 -25.81 -0.79 20.35
C THR A 175 -25.66 -1.54 19.03
N THR A 176 -25.39 -0.81 17.93
CA THR A 176 -25.24 -1.37 16.59
C THR A 176 -23.97 -0.84 15.89
N ALA A 177 -23.55 -1.54 14.85
CA ALA A 177 -22.42 -1.10 14.00
C ALA A 177 -22.72 0.21 13.27
N GLU A 178 -23.98 0.46 12.91
CA GLU A 178 -24.43 1.70 12.30
C GLU A 178 -24.31 2.89 13.25
N GLN A 179 -24.63 2.68 14.54
CA GLN A 179 -24.45 3.72 15.57
C GLN A 179 -22.96 4.02 15.78
N TYR A 180 -22.09 3.00 15.73
CA TYR A 180 -20.64 3.22 15.75
C TYR A 180 -20.18 4.04 14.55
N ALA A 181 -20.60 3.67 13.33
CA ALA A 181 -20.28 4.41 12.11
C ALA A 181 -20.75 5.87 12.16
N GLN A 182 -21.95 6.12 12.70
CA GLN A 182 -22.46 7.47 12.92
C GLN A 182 -21.62 8.24 13.95
N ALA A 183 -21.19 7.60 15.03
CA ALA A 183 -20.39 8.23 16.07
C ALA A 183 -19.02 8.68 15.55
N VAL A 184 -18.37 7.89 14.68
CA VAL A 184 -17.08 8.27 14.07
C VAL A 184 -17.22 9.30 12.94
N ALA A 185 -18.41 9.47 12.38
CA ALA A 185 -18.70 10.45 11.34
C ALA A 185 -19.02 11.88 11.87
N THR A 186 -18.91 12.11 13.17
CA THR A 186 -19.26 13.41 13.77
C THR A 186 -18.24 14.51 13.47
N ASP A 187 -17.02 14.15 13.14
CA ASP A 187 -15.97 15.09 12.76
C ASP A 187 -16.02 15.38 11.25
N ALA A 188 -16.19 16.64 10.88
CA ALA A 188 -16.23 17.08 9.48
C ALA A 188 -14.92 16.88 8.73
N SER A 189 -13.79 16.67 9.42
CA SER A 189 -12.51 16.33 8.82
C SER A 189 -12.41 14.85 8.45
N THR A 190 -13.30 14.01 8.96
CA THR A 190 -13.28 12.56 8.74
C THR A 190 -14.15 12.17 7.54
N ILE A 191 -13.53 11.49 6.56
CA ILE A 191 -14.24 10.87 5.43
C ILE A 191 -14.57 9.44 5.84
N VAL A 192 -15.84 9.19 6.19
CA VAL A 192 -16.28 7.86 6.65
C VAL A 192 -16.87 7.06 5.52
N THR A 193 -16.38 5.84 5.35
CA THR A 193 -16.95 4.84 4.42
C THR A 193 -17.33 3.59 5.19
N VAL A 194 -18.59 3.16 5.08
CA VAL A 194 -19.10 1.95 5.73
C VAL A 194 -19.16 0.81 4.72
N ILE A 195 -18.52 -0.29 5.04
CA ILE A 195 -18.43 -1.49 4.22
C ILE A 195 -19.01 -2.66 4.99
N SER A 196 -20.10 -3.21 4.46
CA SER A 196 -20.82 -4.34 5.05
C SER A 196 -21.24 -5.33 3.95
N LYS A 197 -21.83 -6.45 4.33
CA LYS A 197 -22.37 -7.41 3.36
C LYS A 197 -23.46 -6.81 2.47
N GLU A 198 -24.15 -5.79 2.96
CA GLU A 198 -25.22 -5.08 2.23
C GLU A 198 -24.68 -4.07 1.22
N THR A 199 -23.51 -3.46 1.51
CA THR A 199 -22.87 -2.46 0.64
C THR A 199 -22.02 -3.09 -0.46
N ILE A 200 -21.53 -4.31 -0.26
CA ILE A 200 -20.81 -5.07 -1.29
C ILE A 200 -21.79 -5.94 -2.08
N GLY A 201 -21.64 -6.01 -3.40
CA GLY A 201 -22.49 -6.82 -4.29
C GLY A 201 -22.54 -8.28 -3.88
N ASN A 202 -23.54 -9.01 -4.38
CA ASN A 202 -23.76 -10.39 -4.03
C ASN A 202 -23.08 -11.38 -5.01
N ASP A 203 -22.83 -10.97 -6.23
CA ASP A 203 -22.26 -11.82 -7.26
C ASP A 203 -21.00 -11.20 -7.87
N TYR A 204 -19.90 -11.87 -7.62
CA TYR A 204 -18.59 -11.54 -8.18
C TYR A 204 -18.08 -12.67 -9.11
N SER A 205 -18.98 -13.53 -9.62
CA SER A 205 -18.63 -14.64 -10.53
C SER A 205 -17.99 -14.13 -11.82
N ASP A 206 -18.44 -12.99 -12.29
CA ASP A 206 -18.04 -12.39 -13.57
C ASP A 206 -16.85 -11.41 -13.46
N ILE A 207 -16.27 -11.25 -12.26
CA ILE A 207 -15.04 -10.45 -12.14
C ILE A 207 -13.97 -11.08 -13.02
N SER A 208 -13.39 -10.24 -13.88
CA SER A 208 -12.25 -10.63 -14.69
C SER A 208 -11.14 -11.17 -13.78
N THR A 209 -10.80 -12.43 -13.98
CA THR A 209 -9.67 -13.08 -13.31
C THR A 209 -8.33 -12.62 -13.87
N GLU A 210 -8.34 -11.68 -14.83
CA GLU A 210 -7.13 -11.16 -15.45
C GLU A 210 -6.70 -9.84 -14.83
N ILE A 211 -5.46 -9.78 -14.40
CA ILE A 211 -4.82 -8.55 -13.92
C ILE A 211 -3.96 -7.96 -15.03
N GLY A 212 -4.12 -6.66 -15.30
CA GLY A 212 -3.26 -5.93 -16.21
C GLY A 212 -1.79 -5.96 -15.75
N LEU A 213 -0.89 -6.38 -16.63
CA LEU A 213 0.52 -6.59 -16.30
C LEU A 213 1.40 -5.38 -16.58
N LEU A 214 0.88 -4.34 -17.23
CA LEU A 214 1.73 -3.21 -17.62
C LEU A 214 2.36 -2.53 -16.40
N ARG A 215 1.56 -2.19 -15.38
CA ARG A 215 2.05 -1.53 -14.17
C ARG A 215 3.09 -2.38 -13.43
N PRO A 216 2.81 -3.63 -13.02
CA PRO A 216 3.80 -4.43 -12.29
C PRO A 216 5.06 -4.74 -13.09
N MET A 217 4.96 -4.89 -14.42
CA MET A 217 6.13 -5.08 -15.28
C MET A 217 7.00 -3.83 -15.37
N MET A 218 6.40 -2.64 -15.46
CA MET A 218 7.14 -1.39 -15.50
C MET A 218 7.78 -1.09 -14.15
N VAL A 219 7.11 -1.40 -13.04
CA VAL A 219 7.68 -1.33 -11.68
C VAL A 219 8.90 -2.27 -11.55
N ASP A 220 8.79 -3.54 -11.96
CA ASP A 220 9.92 -4.49 -11.97
C ASP A 220 11.10 -3.97 -12.80
N THR A 221 10.80 -3.32 -13.91
CA THR A 221 11.81 -2.73 -14.76
C THR A 221 12.59 -1.62 -14.06
N VAL A 222 11.94 -0.75 -13.29
CA VAL A 222 12.61 0.29 -12.51
C VAL A 222 13.55 -0.30 -11.46
N TYR A 223 13.15 -1.37 -10.77
CA TYR A 223 14.05 -2.07 -9.84
C TYR A 223 15.29 -2.65 -10.53
N ARG A 224 15.14 -3.21 -11.73
CA ARG A 224 16.26 -3.74 -12.51
C ARG A 224 17.20 -2.65 -13.01
N ILE A 225 16.63 -1.53 -13.47
CA ILE A 225 17.41 -0.38 -13.97
C ILE A 225 18.06 0.36 -12.82
N GLY A 226 17.34 0.54 -11.70
CA GLY A 226 17.87 1.19 -10.52
C GLY A 226 19.18 0.57 -10.04
N GLY A 227 19.36 -0.76 -10.21
CA GLY A 227 20.64 -1.44 -10.02
C GLY A 227 21.75 -0.98 -10.97
N THR A 228 21.41 -0.46 -12.16
CA THR A 228 22.35 0.01 -13.17
C THR A 228 22.67 1.52 -13.03
N PHE A 229 21.74 2.31 -12.49
CA PHE A 229 21.92 3.73 -12.18
C PHE A 229 22.63 3.99 -10.84
N LEU A 230 23.35 3.01 -10.33
CA LEU A 230 24.04 3.00 -9.04
C LEU A 230 25.02 4.14 -8.80
N SER A 231 25.44 4.87 -9.83
CA SER A 231 26.33 6.03 -9.72
C SER A 231 25.64 7.34 -9.39
N ILE A 232 24.31 7.32 -9.17
CA ILE A 232 23.55 8.52 -8.89
C ILE A 232 23.85 9.01 -7.48
N ARG A 233 24.51 10.15 -7.38
CA ARG A 233 24.84 10.79 -6.12
C ARG A 233 23.61 11.46 -5.49
N LYS A 234 23.60 11.60 -4.16
CA LYS A 234 22.56 12.34 -3.43
C LYS A 234 22.28 13.74 -4.01
N ALA A 235 23.31 14.41 -4.55
CA ALA A 235 23.20 15.71 -5.23
C ALA A 235 22.45 15.63 -6.57
N ASP A 236 22.42 14.48 -7.20
CA ASP A 236 21.84 14.29 -8.53
C ASP A 236 20.32 13.99 -8.45
N VAL A 237 19.82 13.55 -7.29
CA VAL A 237 18.38 13.42 -7.03
C VAL A 237 17.67 14.78 -7.07
N ALA A 238 18.40 15.87 -6.77
CA ALA A 238 17.92 17.23 -6.92
C ALA A 238 17.70 17.66 -8.40
N VAL A 239 18.09 16.84 -9.37
CA VAL A 239 17.92 17.11 -10.81
C VAL A 239 16.87 16.14 -11.37
N ALA A 240 15.67 16.18 -10.78
CA ALA A 240 14.53 15.30 -11.12
C ALA A 240 14.25 15.20 -12.62
N GLY A 241 14.36 16.31 -13.36
CA GLY A 241 14.14 16.35 -14.81
C GLY A 241 15.02 15.41 -15.60
N ASN A 242 16.27 15.17 -15.20
CA ASN A 242 17.17 14.25 -15.88
C ASN A 242 16.77 12.78 -15.69
N TYR A 243 16.27 12.42 -14.50
CA TYR A 243 15.79 11.06 -14.21
C TYR A 243 14.46 10.78 -14.88
N SER A 244 13.54 11.72 -14.81
CA SER A 244 12.26 11.63 -15.50
C SER A 244 12.49 11.39 -17.01
N ASN A 245 13.40 12.13 -17.65
CA ASN A 245 13.73 11.93 -19.06
C ASN A 245 14.38 10.56 -19.32
N ALA A 246 15.31 10.11 -18.48
CA ALA A 246 15.95 8.80 -18.61
C ALA A 246 14.96 7.64 -18.46
N ILE A 247 14.04 7.73 -17.48
CA ILE A 247 12.97 6.74 -17.27
C ILE A 247 12.01 6.76 -18.46
N ASN A 248 11.57 7.94 -18.91
CA ASN A 248 10.68 8.10 -20.05
C ASN A 248 11.32 7.55 -21.34
N ASP A 249 12.58 7.85 -21.61
CA ASP A 249 13.31 7.34 -22.78
C ASP A 249 13.47 5.82 -22.70
N TYR A 250 13.79 5.28 -21.53
CA TYR A 250 13.87 3.84 -21.33
C TYR A 250 12.50 3.18 -21.52
N CYS A 251 11.44 3.72 -20.94
CA CYS A 251 10.07 3.21 -21.11
C CYS A 251 9.59 3.31 -22.58
N ARG A 252 10.04 4.32 -23.34
CA ARG A 252 9.75 4.45 -24.78
C ARG A 252 10.46 3.40 -25.62
N ILE A 253 11.71 3.06 -25.28
CA ILE A 253 12.54 2.10 -26.01
C ILE A 253 12.13 0.66 -25.70
N ILE A 254 11.57 0.40 -24.50
CA ILE A 254 11.15 -0.95 -24.11
C ILE A 254 9.97 -1.38 -24.98
N LYS A 255 10.20 -2.39 -25.77
CA LYS A 255 9.13 -3.12 -26.44
C LYS A 255 8.42 -3.97 -25.38
N VAL A 256 7.17 -3.63 -25.06
CA VAL A 256 6.33 -4.33 -24.04
C VAL A 256 6.38 -5.86 -24.21
N ASN A 257 6.39 -6.37 -25.44
CA ASN A 257 6.54 -7.80 -25.73
C ASN A 257 7.87 -8.40 -25.26
N LYS A 258 8.97 -7.62 -25.30
CA LYS A 258 10.27 -8.07 -24.81
C LYS A 258 10.32 -8.09 -23.29
N MET A 259 9.69 -7.12 -22.65
CA MET A 259 9.53 -7.09 -21.18
C MET A 259 8.74 -8.30 -20.72
N LEU A 260 7.60 -8.61 -21.34
CA LEU A 260 6.77 -9.76 -21.02
C LEU A 260 7.55 -11.07 -21.15
N GLY A 261 8.29 -11.24 -22.25
CA GLY A 261 9.14 -12.41 -22.45
C GLY A 261 10.22 -12.56 -21.39
N ASN A 262 10.91 -11.47 -21.03
CA ASN A 262 11.91 -11.46 -19.97
C ASN A 262 11.27 -11.77 -18.60
N TRP A 263 10.15 -11.13 -18.29
CA TRP A 263 9.43 -11.33 -17.03
C TRP A 263 8.94 -12.78 -16.86
N GLN A 264 8.47 -13.40 -17.93
CA GLN A 264 8.09 -14.82 -17.96
C GLN A 264 9.29 -15.77 -17.79
N GLN A 265 10.44 -15.46 -18.40
CA GLN A 265 11.65 -16.28 -18.29
C GLN A 265 12.29 -16.21 -16.88
N ASP A 266 12.33 -15.04 -16.30
CA ASP A 266 12.87 -14.86 -14.94
C ASP A 266 11.99 -15.52 -13.88
N LYS A 267 10.70 -15.69 -14.17
CA LYS A 267 9.73 -16.41 -13.36
C LYS A 267 10.15 -17.86 -13.06
N ALA A 268 10.74 -18.53 -14.05
CA ALA A 268 11.19 -19.91 -13.91
C ALA A 268 12.46 -20.07 -13.07
N LYS A 269 13.20 -18.98 -12.84
CA LYS A 269 14.52 -18.99 -12.20
C LYS A 269 14.53 -18.47 -10.76
N ASN A 270 13.47 -17.82 -10.30
CA ASN A 270 13.44 -17.18 -8.98
C ASN A 270 12.27 -17.71 -8.13
N PRO A 271 12.51 -18.53 -7.10
CA PRO A 271 11.47 -19.00 -6.19
C PRO A 271 10.76 -17.84 -5.44
N ASP A 272 11.45 -16.72 -5.18
CA ASP A 272 10.89 -15.53 -4.52
C ASP A 272 10.06 -14.63 -5.46
N GLY A 273 9.98 -15.00 -6.75
CA GLY A 273 9.36 -14.19 -7.79
C GLY A 273 7.86 -13.91 -7.59
N LYS A 274 7.16 -14.71 -6.76
CA LYS A 274 5.73 -14.53 -6.46
C LYS A 274 5.52 -13.31 -5.55
N GLU A 275 6.29 -13.20 -4.48
CA GLU A 275 6.20 -12.10 -3.52
C GLU A 275 6.63 -10.76 -4.14
N LEU A 276 7.73 -10.77 -4.91
CA LEU A 276 8.18 -9.58 -5.63
C LEU A 276 7.14 -9.09 -6.65
N ARG A 277 6.48 -9.99 -7.36
CA ARG A 277 5.42 -9.63 -8.31
C ARG A 277 4.20 -9.04 -7.64
N LEU A 278 3.80 -9.58 -6.49
CA LEU A 278 2.73 -9.03 -5.68
C LEU A 278 3.08 -7.61 -5.21
N SER A 279 4.31 -7.40 -4.72
CA SER A 279 4.81 -6.07 -4.33
C SER A 279 4.75 -5.07 -5.49
N ASN A 280 5.15 -5.49 -6.70
CA ASN A 280 5.09 -4.64 -7.89
C ASN A 280 3.65 -4.31 -8.31
N LEU A 281 2.72 -5.27 -8.14
CA LEU A 281 1.29 -5.05 -8.38
C LEU A 281 0.73 -4.01 -7.42
N LEU A 282 0.97 -4.18 -6.12
CA LEU A 282 0.49 -3.28 -5.07
C LEU A 282 1.04 -1.85 -5.23
N CYS A 283 2.30 -1.71 -5.64
CA CYS A 283 2.87 -0.42 -6.00
C CYS A 283 2.10 0.23 -7.15
N GLY A 284 1.80 -0.53 -8.21
CA GLY A 284 1.02 -0.04 -9.36
C GLY A 284 -0.42 0.33 -9.00
N ASP A 285 -1.04 -0.40 -8.07
CA ASP A 285 -2.38 -0.11 -7.57
C ASP A 285 -2.46 1.25 -6.84
N HIS A 286 -1.39 1.63 -6.17
CA HIS A 286 -1.33 2.91 -5.44
C HIS A 286 -1.09 4.14 -6.34
N PHE A 287 -0.80 3.98 -7.64
CA PHE A 287 -0.55 5.11 -8.54
C PHE A 287 -1.75 6.06 -8.63
N GLU A 288 -2.97 5.52 -8.66
CA GLU A 288 -4.19 6.35 -8.75
C GLU A 288 -4.38 7.22 -7.50
N THR A 289 -4.12 6.67 -6.30
CA THR A 289 -4.19 7.44 -5.06
C THR A 289 -3.21 8.61 -5.07
N LYS A 290 -1.98 8.39 -5.53
CA LYS A 290 -0.97 9.47 -5.69
C LYS A 290 -1.43 10.55 -6.67
N VAL A 291 -2.01 10.15 -7.81
CA VAL A 291 -2.50 11.11 -8.82
C VAL A 291 -3.69 11.92 -8.28
N ARG A 292 -4.62 11.29 -7.55
CA ARG A 292 -5.73 12.01 -6.92
C ARG A 292 -5.23 12.99 -5.86
N SER A 293 -4.26 12.60 -5.04
CA SER A 293 -3.64 13.49 -4.06
C SER A 293 -2.97 14.69 -4.70
N LEU A 294 -2.25 14.51 -5.81
CA LEU A 294 -1.67 15.61 -6.58
C LEU A 294 -2.76 16.55 -7.13
N ARG A 295 -3.84 15.99 -7.71
CA ARG A 295 -4.96 16.80 -8.20
C ARG A 295 -5.64 17.60 -7.09
N ALA A 296 -5.77 17.02 -5.91
CA ALA A 296 -6.35 17.71 -4.74
C ALA A 296 -5.46 18.87 -4.22
N MET A 297 -4.16 18.85 -4.51
CA MET A 297 -3.21 19.91 -4.13
C MET A 297 -3.03 20.95 -5.23
N SER A 298 -3.21 20.55 -6.49
CA SER A 298 -2.94 21.44 -7.62
C SER A 298 -3.95 22.58 -7.69
N ASN A 299 -3.42 23.82 -7.73
CA ASN A 299 -4.19 25.04 -8.00
C ASN A 299 -4.07 25.46 -9.48
N ALA A 300 -3.42 24.67 -10.32
CA ALA A 300 -3.16 25.00 -11.70
C ALA A 300 -4.45 24.96 -12.55
N LEU A 301 -4.59 25.91 -13.47
CA LEU A 301 -5.67 25.93 -14.45
C LEU A 301 -5.63 24.70 -15.39
N THR A 302 -4.43 24.17 -15.61
CA THR A 302 -4.17 22.96 -16.39
C THR A 302 -3.29 22.03 -15.56
N PHE A 303 -3.75 20.81 -15.31
CA PHE A 303 -3.00 19.83 -14.54
C PHE A 303 -2.03 19.07 -15.46
N ASP A 304 -0.72 19.31 -15.33
CA ASP A 304 0.33 18.50 -15.95
C ASP A 304 0.90 17.51 -14.94
N LEU A 305 0.57 16.23 -15.10
CA LEU A 305 0.96 15.19 -14.15
C LEU A 305 2.48 15.06 -14.00
N LYS A 306 3.25 15.28 -15.07
CA LYS A 306 4.70 15.17 -15.02
C LYS A 306 5.31 16.30 -14.19
N GLU A 307 4.87 17.53 -14.42
CA GLU A 307 5.30 18.71 -13.67
C GLU A 307 4.93 18.59 -12.20
N GLU A 308 3.68 18.24 -11.90
CA GLU A 308 3.21 18.02 -10.51
C GLU A 308 4.01 16.94 -9.77
N ILE A 309 4.39 15.85 -10.44
CA ILE A 309 5.23 14.83 -9.81
C ILE A 309 6.65 15.33 -9.57
N GLU A 310 7.25 16.06 -10.52
CA GLU A 310 8.60 16.61 -10.37
C GLU A 310 8.67 17.61 -9.21
N GLU A 311 7.65 18.46 -9.05
CA GLU A 311 7.55 19.42 -7.95
C GLU A 311 7.32 18.78 -6.59
N ASN A 312 6.56 17.66 -6.53
CA ASN A 312 6.18 16.98 -5.30
C ASN A 312 6.92 15.66 -5.08
N MET A 313 8.06 15.46 -5.73
CA MET A 313 8.74 14.16 -5.80
C MET A 313 9.13 13.59 -4.44
N GLU A 314 9.66 14.41 -3.52
CA GLU A 314 10.05 13.92 -2.18
C GLU A 314 8.84 13.49 -1.35
N MET A 315 7.75 14.25 -1.38
CA MET A 315 6.50 13.91 -0.71
C MET A 315 5.95 12.57 -1.23
N LEU A 316 5.93 12.39 -2.55
CA LEU A 316 5.47 11.14 -3.16
C LEU A 316 6.40 9.95 -2.88
N ALA A 317 7.70 10.18 -2.78
CA ALA A 317 8.66 9.15 -2.39
C ALA A 317 8.44 8.71 -0.92
N ARG A 318 8.20 9.67 0.00
CA ARG A 318 7.80 9.37 1.38
C ARG A 318 6.53 8.55 1.44
N LEU A 319 5.54 8.93 0.66
CA LEU A 319 4.26 8.22 0.55
C LEU A 319 4.44 6.79 0.00
N GLU A 320 5.31 6.59 -1.01
CA GLU A 320 5.63 5.25 -1.51
C GLU A 320 6.31 4.41 -0.44
N HIS A 321 7.21 5.00 0.33
CA HIS A 321 7.90 4.30 1.40
C HIS A 321 6.94 3.88 2.54
N SER A 322 6.00 4.75 2.94
CA SER A 322 4.95 4.40 3.91
C SER A 322 4.11 3.22 3.41
N ARG A 323 3.63 3.28 2.16
CA ARG A 323 2.92 2.17 1.54
C ARG A 323 3.74 0.87 1.56
N TRP A 324 5.02 0.96 1.20
CA TRP A 324 5.91 -0.20 1.16
C TRP A 324 6.17 -0.78 2.56
N ASN A 325 6.30 0.05 3.58
CA ASN A 325 6.39 -0.39 4.98
C ASN A 325 5.17 -1.23 5.37
N VAL A 326 3.97 -0.72 5.12
CA VAL A 326 2.71 -1.43 5.43
C VAL A 326 2.60 -2.72 4.62
N GLU A 327 2.94 -2.70 3.33
CA GLU A 327 3.00 -3.91 2.51
C GLU A 327 3.90 -4.98 3.13
N LYS A 328 5.10 -4.62 3.56
CA LYS A 328 6.03 -5.60 4.16
C LYS A 328 5.52 -6.15 5.48
N LEU A 329 4.90 -5.32 6.31
CA LEU A 329 4.26 -5.77 7.55
C LEU A 329 3.11 -6.76 7.26
N VAL A 330 2.26 -6.45 6.27
CA VAL A 330 1.17 -7.33 5.80
C VAL A 330 1.71 -8.67 5.25
N LEU A 331 2.86 -8.67 4.59
CA LEU A 331 3.53 -9.89 4.12
C LEU A 331 4.28 -10.66 5.22
N GLY A 332 4.15 -10.23 6.47
CA GLY A 332 4.72 -10.88 7.65
C GLY A 332 6.18 -10.52 7.92
N TYR A 333 6.70 -9.48 7.28
CA TYR A 333 8.00 -8.92 7.65
C TYR A 333 7.89 -8.07 8.92
N ARG A 334 9.03 -7.87 9.59
CA ARG A 334 9.17 -6.94 10.71
C ARG A 334 10.42 -6.07 10.55
N PRO A 335 10.46 -4.90 11.21
CA PRO A 335 11.67 -4.07 11.30
C PRO A 335 12.76 -4.74 12.10
N TYR A 336 13.99 -4.23 11.98
CA TYR A 336 15.11 -4.58 12.82
C TYR A 336 14.86 -4.16 14.27
N THR A 337 15.26 -5.04 15.20
CA THR A 337 15.44 -4.65 16.61
C THR A 337 16.74 -3.83 16.76
N ALA A 338 16.90 -3.12 17.88
CA ALA A 338 18.13 -2.39 18.18
C ALA A 338 19.37 -3.29 18.10
N LYS A 339 19.26 -4.53 18.62
CA LYS A 339 20.36 -5.51 18.56
C LYS A 339 20.73 -5.91 17.13
N GLU A 340 19.73 -6.16 16.28
CA GLU A 340 19.97 -6.53 14.88
C GLU A 340 20.59 -5.36 14.09
N LEU A 341 20.22 -4.11 14.42
CA LEU A 341 20.84 -2.93 13.86
C LEU A 341 22.32 -2.80 14.28
N ASP A 342 22.63 -3.02 15.56
CA ASP A 342 24.02 -3.05 16.05
C ASP A 342 24.85 -4.16 15.38
N ASP A 343 24.26 -5.34 15.18
CA ASP A 343 24.92 -6.45 14.50
C ASP A 343 25.15 -6.14 13.01
N ASP A 344 24.22 -5.46 12.33
CA ASP A 344 24.38 -4.98 10.95
C ASP A 344 25.50 -3.93 10.84
N CYS A 345 25.55 -2.99 11.78
CA CYS A 345 26.64 -1.99 11.84
C CYS A 345 28.00 -2.64 12.05
N LYS A 346 28.11 -3.64 12.93
CA LYS A 346 29.35 -4.41 13.13
C LYS A 346 29.74 -5.17 11.86
N ALA A 347 28.78 -5.88 11.25
CA ALA A 347 29.04 -6.61 10.01
C ALA A 347 29.48 -5.68 8.87
N PHE A 348 28.97 -4.43 8.83
CA PHE A 348 29.38 -3.42 7.86
C PHE A 348 30.85 -3.03 8.03
N THR A 349 31.36 -2.89 9.27
CA THR A 349 32.79 -2.62 9.53
C THR A 349 33.68 -3.80 9.17
N GLU A 350 33.14 -5.01 9.17
CA GLU A 350 33.86 -6.23 8.82
C GLU A 350 33.91 -6.53 7.31
N GLY A 351 33.08 -5.83 6.52
CA GLY A 351 33.10 -5.83 5.07
C GLY A 351 31.80 -6.21 4.38
N ALA A 352 31.69 -5.78 3.13
CA ALA A 352 30.46 -5.88 2.33
C ALA A 352 29.87 -7.30 2.20
N ALA A 353 30.74 -8.33 2.15
CA ALA A 353 30.28 -9.73 2.06
C ALA A 353 29.55 -10.18 3.34
N LYS A 354 30.07 -9.78 4.52
CA LYS A 354 29.45 -10.15 5.80
C LYS A 354 28.12 -9.47 6.02
N VAL A 355 28.04 -8.17 5.77
CA VAL A 355 26.77 -7.44 5.89
C VAL A 355 25.71 -7.98 4.92
N LYS A 356 26.10 -8.30 3.67
CA LYS A 356 25.21 -8.90 2.70
C LYS A 356 24.70 -10.28 3.15
N ALA A 357 25.57 -11.12 3.71
CA ALA A 357 25.20 -12.43 4.22
C ALA A 357 24.22 -12.32 5.40
N LEU A 358 24.48 -11.41 6.36
CA LEU A 358 23.59 -11.15 7.49
C LEU A 358 22.21 -10.66 7.03
N ARG A 359 22.17 -9.65 6.16
CA ARG A 359 20.91 -9.08 5.62
C ARG A 359 20.10 -10.12 4.86
N ASN A 360 20.75 -10.95 4.03
CA ASN A 360 20.07 -12.02 3.31
C ASN A 360 19.49 -13.07 4.28
N LYS A 361 20.25 -13.46 5.30
CA LYS A 361 19.77 -14.39 6.33
C LYS A 361 18.55 -13.84 7.05
N LEU A 362 18.62 -12.62 7.57
CA LEU A 362 17.51 -11.98 8.29
C LEU A 362 16.26 -11.85 7.39
N LYS A 363 16.45 -11.41 6.15
CA LYS A 363 15.36 -11.22 5.20
C LYS A 363 14.70 -12.55 4.80
N ASN A 364 15.48 -13.54 4.40
CA ASN A 364 14.95 -14.75 3.76
C ASN A 364 14.52 -15.81 4.77
N GLU A 365 15.23 -15.92 5.92
CA GLU A 365 14.94 -16.94 6.92
C GLU A 365 14.01 -16.45 8.04
N GLN A 366 14.03 -15.16 8.36
CA GLN A 366 13.31 -14.60 9.52
C GLN A 366 12.28 -13.54 9.16
N LYS A 367 12.15 -13.18 7.88
CA LYS A 367 11.30 -12.08 7.40
C LYS A 367 11.56 -10.76 8.14
N VAL A 368 12.84 -10.42 8.33
CA VAL A 368 13.29 -9.18 8.94
C VAL A 368 13.90 -8.29 7.88
N HIS A 369 13.42 -7.05 7.76
CA HIS A 369 13.91 -6.15 6.72
C HIS A 369 14.47 -4.85 7.31
N LEU A 370 15.71 -4.50 6.92
CA LEU A 370 16.40 -3.30 7.38
C LEU A 370 15.63 -2.01 7.03
N ASP A 371 15.01 -1.97 5.87
CA ASP A 371 14.39 -0.76 5.33
C ASP A 371 12.97 -0.50 5.84
N ILE A 372 12.39 -1.40 6.67
CA ILE A 372 11.13 -1.13 7.38
C ILE A 372 11.43 -0.15 8.51
N ARG A 373 11.29 1.15 8.22
CA ARG A 373 11.59 2.28 9.11
C ARG A 373 11.06 3.60 8.55
N SER A 374 11.22 4.68 9.28
CA SER A 374 10.90 6.01 8.80
C SER A 374 11.72 6.39 7.56
N PHE A 375 11.12 7.17 6.68
CA PHE A 375 11.83 7.67 5.49
C PHE A 375 13.05 8.51 5.87
N GLY A 376 12.94 9.34 6.90
CA GLY A 376 14.06 10.11 7.43
C GLY A 376 15.21 9.23 7.94
N SER A 377 14.89 8.15 8.65
CA SER A 377 15.87 7.17 9.10
C SER A 377 16.53 6.44 7.91
N LEU A 378 15.74 6.08 6.89
CA LEU A 378 16.25 5.43 5.68
C LEU A 378 17.22 6.34 4.91
N LEU A 379 16.90 7.62 4.77
CA LEU A 379 17.80 8.63 4.18
C LEU A 379 19.16 8.68 4.88
N HIS A 380 19.16 8.49 6.19
CA HIS A 380 20.38 8.55 7.00
C HIS A 380 21.21 7.26 6.93
N TYR A 381 20.56 6.09 7.07
CA TYR A 381 21.25 4.80 7.22
C TYR A 381 21.40 4.01 5.93
N HIS A 382 20.49 4.16 4.97
CA HIS A 382 20.47 3.35 3.76
C HIS A 382 19.95 4.13 2.54
N PHE A 383 20.62 5.23 2.24
CA PHE A 383 20.25 6.14 1.15
C PHE A 383 20.06 5.42 -0.21
N ASP A 384 20.81 4.36 -0.47
CA ASP A 384 20.68 3.60 -1.71
C ASP A 384 19.31 2.95 -1.92
N SER A 385 18.56 2.67 -0.87
CA SER A 385 17.19 2.13 -0.97
C SER A 385 16.17 3.21 -1.30
N VAL A 386 16.35 4.43 -0.79
CA VAL A 386 15.42 5.56 -1.00
C VAL A 386 15.24 5.92 -2.48
N ARG A 387 16.28 5.74 -3.29
CA ARG A 387 16.21 6.04 -4.74
C ARG A 387 15.09 5.27 -5.44
N TYR A 388 14.74 4.07 -4.97
CA TYR A 388 13.65 3.30 -5.59
C TYR A 388 12.31 4.00 -5.38
N ASP A 389 12.06 4.59 -4.22
CA ASP A 389 10.84 5.33 -3.94
C ASP A 389 10.69 6.52 -4.89
N TYR A 390 11.80 7.25 -5.16
CA TYR A 390 11.83 8.32 -6.16
C TYR A 390 11.58 7.81 -7.59
N PHE A 391 12.25 6.73 -7.99
CA PHE A 391 12.09 6.19 -9.35
C PHE A 391 10.69 5.67 -9.61
N LEU A 392 10.05 5.06 -8.61
CA LEU A 392 8.69 4.56 -8.72
C LEU A 392 7.68 5.69 -8.90
N THR A 393 7.90 6.84 -8.28
CA THR A 393 7.03 8.02 -8.48
C THR A 393 7.24 8.63 -9.86
N LEU A 394 8.48 8.77 -10.32
CA LEU A 394 8.80 9.30 -11.65
C LEU A 394 8.30 8.39 -12.80
N LEU A 395 8.02 7.13 -12.52
CA LEU A 395 7.49 6.17 -13.47
C LEU A 395 6.02 6.42 -13.83
N ILE A 396 5.23 7.01 -12.93
CA ILE A 396 3.77 7.12 -13.02
C ILE A 396 3.30 7.73 -14.34
N PRO A 397 3.81 8.90 -14.83
CA PRO A 397 3.35 9.49 -16.07
C PRO A 397 3.54 8.58 -17.28
N SER A 398 4.66 7.85 -17.32
CA SER A 398 4.97 6.93 -18.41
C SER A 398 4.03 5.73 -18.45
N VAL A 399 3.67 5.20 -17.28
CA VAL A 399 2.72 4.08 -17.18
C VAL A 399 1.33 4.51 -17.63
N LEU A 400 0.81 5.59 -17.08
CA LEU A 400 -0.55 6.06 -17.38
C LEU A 400 -0.71 6.49 -18.84
N LYS A 401 0.32 7.13 -19.42
CA LYS A 401 0.35 7.42 -20.85
C LYS A 401 0.26 6.14 -21.69
N ARG A 402 1.04 5.11 -21.37
CA ARG A 402 1.02 3.84 -22.06
C ARG A 402 -0.32 3.12 -21.94
N GLU A 403 -0.95 3.14 -20.77
CA GLU A 403 -2.29 2.58 -20.58
C GLU A 403 -3.32 3.26 -21.48
N THR A 404 -3.21 4.59 -21.65
CA THR A 404 -4.09 5.36 -22.55
C THR A 404 -3.85 5.03 -24.02
N GLU A 405 -2.60 4.85 -24.44
CA GLU A 405 -2.25 4.47 -25.82
C GLU A 405 -2.70 3.05 -26.19
N MET A 406 -2.95 2.20 -25.19
CA MET A 406 -3.34 0.80 -25.37
C MET A 406 -4.87 0.58 -25.36
N LYS A 407 -5.64 1.54 -24.82
CA LYS A 407 -7.10 1.57 -24.86
C LYS A 407 -7.56 2.05 -26.26
#